data_f2b8eee28dbc5643772c73852316ba27
#
_entry.id   f2b8eee28dbc5643772c73852316ba27
#
_cell.length_a   1.000
_cell.length_b   1.000
_cell.length_c   1.000
_cell.angle_alpha   90.00
_cell.angle_beta   90.00
_cell.angle_gamma   90.00
#
_symmetry.space_group_name_H-M   'P 1'
#
loop_
_entity.id
_entity.type
_entity.pdbx_description
1 polymer ?
#
loop_
_entity_poly.entity_id
_entity_poly.type
_entity_poly.pdbx_seq_one_letter_code
_entity_poly.pdbx_strand_id
1 'polypeptide(L)'
;MPEPVDRWQELTFESEALRGNPLGDPHVRPLYVWTPPSYDDGSGRRYPSVYVIQGMTGIARAWFNVRPFERSYPELVAELAPEAIVVLVDAFSAFGGSQFLDSPAIGRYHTYLCDEIVPWVDARFRTLASADHRGIQGKSSGGYGAMITPMLRPDLFGALATHAGDALFEVCYALEFAPAARALRDRYDSSFERFWADFRSGRPVLADANDPILVNTYTMAAAYSAREDGTVELPFDVETGAQKPDVFARWLEYDPVRRARRPEVAEALRGMRGIWIDSGRSDEYYLDLGATAFRRALEDIGVPDEVVRFELFEGRHGGIGWRYPLSLAWLVERLSP
;
A
#
# COMPACT_ATOMS: atom_id res chain seq x y z
N MET A 1 32.10 13.19 -6.37
CA MET A 1 31.26 12.20 -5.67
C MET A 1 30.37 11.58 -6.71
N PRO A 2 30.08 10.27 -6.73
CA PRO A 2 29.09 9.70 -7.64
C PRO A 2 27.76 10.44 -7.44
N GLU A 3 27.00 10.64 -8.49
CA GLU A 3 25.70 11.31 -8.41
C GLU A 3 24.80 10.52 -7.44
N PRO A 4 24.00 11.20 -6.60
CA PRO A 4 23.21 10.54 -5.55
C PRO A 4 22.28 9.43 -6.01
N VAL A 5 21.88 9.43 -7.29
CA VAL A 5 21.00 8.40 -7.89
C VAL A 5 21.72 7.08 -8.14
N ASP A 6 23.07 7.05 -8.20
CA ASP A 6 23.87 5.86 -8.53
C ASP A 6 23.82 4.74 -7.46
N ARG A 7 23.23 5.00 -6.27
CA ARG A 7 23.09 4.00 -5.21
C ARG A 7 21.80 3.17 -5.30
N TRP A 8 20.94 3.48 -6.23
CA TRP A 8 19.78 2.66 -6.53
C TRP A 8 20.16 1.54 -7.47
N GLN A 9 19.90 0.32 -7.06
CA GLN A 9 20.07 -0.87 -7.87
C GLN A 9 18.71 -1.26 -8.44
N GLU A 10 18.59 -1.32 -9.76
CA GLU A 10 17.45 -1.91 -10.45
C GLU A 10 17.71 -3.41 -10.58
N LEU A 11 16.87 -4.20 -9.95
CA LEU A 11 16.97 -5.65 -9.90
C LEU A 11 15.71 -6.29 -10.48
N THR A 12 15.84 -7.55 -10.85
CA THR A 12 14.69 -8.35 -11.31
C THR A 12 14.47 -9.47 -10.30
N PHE A 13 13.23 -9.61 -9.86
CA PHE A 13 12.81 -10.68 -8.96
C PHE A 13 11.81 -11.61 -9.66
N GLU A 14 12.05 -12.90 -9.63
CA GLU A 14 11.15 -13.92 -10.15
C GLU A 14 10.35 -14.53 -8.99
N SER A 15 9.04 -14.30 -8.98
CA SER A 15 8.13 -14.69 -7.90
C SER A 15 7.42 -16.00 -8.21
N GLU A 16 7.56 -16.98 -7.35
CA GLU A 16 6.76 -18.20 -7.41
C GLU A 16 5.30 -17.96 -6.93
N ALA A 17 5.10 -17.05 -5.99
CA ALA A 17 3.77 -16.68 -5.50
C ALA A 17 2.90 -16.06 -6.59
N LEU A 18 3.50 -15.32 -7.52
CA LEU A 18 2.79 -14.67 -8.63
C LEU A 18 2.78 -15.49 -9.92
N ARG A 19 3.51 -16.60 -9.99
CA ARG A 19 3.55 -17.46 -11.17
C ARG A 19 2.15 -18.03 -11.46
N GLY A 20 1.64 -17.78 -12.67
CA GLY A 20 0.34 -18.25 -13.10
C GLY A 20 -0.83 -17.62 -12.34
N ASN A 21 -0.69 -16.38 -11.87
CA ASN A 21 -1.77 -15.66 -11.19
C ASN A 21 -3.01 -15.50 -12.09
N PRO A 22 -4.21 -15.30 -11.51
CA PRO A 22 -5.48 -15.28 -12.23
C PRO A 22 -5.58 -14.21 -13.32
N LEU A 23 -4.85 -13.11 -13.18
CA LEU A 23 -4.88 -11.99 -14.12
C LEU A 23 -3.88 -12.13 -15.27
N GLY A 24 -3.00 -13.13 -15.22
CA GLY A 24 -1.89 -13.28 -16.17
C GLY A 24 -0.81 -12.18 -16.00
N ASP A 25 -0.77 -11.53 -14.86
CA ASP A 25 0.25 -10.53 -14.56
C ASP A 25 1.65 -11.16 -14.56
N PRO A 26 2.68 -10.41 -14.97
CA PRO A 26 4.05 -10.92 -14.93
C PRO A 26 4.44 -11.36 -13.52
N HIS A 27 5.03 -12.55 -13.39
CA HIS A 27 5.63 -13.01 -12.14
C HIS A 27 7.09 -12.56 -11.99
N VAL A 28 7.69 -12.07 -13.06
CA VAL A 28 9.01 -11.42 -13.05
C VAL A 28 8.80 -9.94 -12.84
N ARG A 29 9.27 -9.43 -11.69
CA ARG A 29 8.99 -8.08 -11.21
C ARG A 29 10.25 -7.25 -11.05
N PRO A 30 10.19 -5.95 -11.37
CA PRO A 30 11.27 -5.03 -10.99
C PRO A 30 11.27 -4.83 -9.47
N LEU A 31 12.48 -4.72 -8.93
CA LEU A 31 12.75 -4.39 -7.53
C LEU A 31 13.87 -3.36 -7.50
N TYR A 32 13.67 -2.26 -6.77
CA TYR A 32 14.69 -1.23 -6.65
C TYR A 32 15.16 -1.17 -5.21
N VAL A 33 16.48 -1.20 -5.02
CA VAL A 33 17.09 -1.21 -3.70
C VAL A 33 18.11 -0.10 -3.59
N TRP A 34 17.91 0.78 -2.60
CA TRP A 34 18.87 1.77 -2.16
C TRP A 34 19.79 1.19 -1.08
N THR A 35 21.08 1.51 -1.18
CA THR A 35 22.05 1.25 -0.12
C THR A 35 22.68 2.55 0.38
N PRO A 36 22.88 2.72 1.71
CA PRO A 36 23.36 3.97 2.27
C PRO A 36 24.82 4.25 1.84
N PRO A 37 25.28 5.53 1.93
CA PRO A 37 26.66 5.89 1.58
C PRO A 37 27.72 5.09 2.33
N SER A 38 27.47 4.75 3.60
CA SER A 38 28.38 3.92 4.42
C SER A 38 28.37 2.45 4.07
N TYR A 39 27.53 1.98 3.14
CA TYR A 39 27.42 0.56 2.78
C TYR A 39 28.75 -0.01 2.29
N ASP A 40 29.57 0.75 1.58
CA ASP A 40 30.83 0.32 0.96
C ASP A 40 32.08 0.70 1.77
N ASP A 41 31.93 1.08 3.04
CA ASP A 41 33.04 1.51 3.92
C ASP A 41 33.92 0.37 4.45
N GLY A 42 33.60 -0.88 4.09
CA GLY A 42 34.32 -2.08 4.53
C GLY A 42 34.05 -2.53 5.97
N SER A 43 33.19 -1.83 6.71
CA SER A 43 32.88 -2.14 8.12
C SER A 43 32.10 -3.43 8.31
N GLY A 44 31.42 -3.93 7.30
CA GLY A 44 30.49 -5.06 7.41
C GLY A 44 29.21 -4.74 8.19
N ARG A 45 28.96 -3.48 8.52
CA ARG A 45 27.78 -3.01 9.26
C ARG A 45 26.48 -3.48 8.60
N ARG A 46 25.48 -3.79 9.42
CA ARG A 46 24.10 -4.09 9.00
C ARG A 46 23.19 -2.89 9.26
N TYR A 47 22.13 -2.78 8.49
CA TYR A 47 21.26 -1.59 8.43
C TYR A 47 19.80 -1.97 8.65
N PRO A 48 19.00 -1.09 9.24
CA PRO A 48 17.54 -1.22 9.18
C PRO A 48 17.07 -1.21 7.72
N SER A 49 15.89 -1.74 7.47
CA SER A 49 15.29 -1.75 6.13
C SER A 49 13.89 -1.15 6.13
N VAL A 50 13.56 -0.39 5.07
CA VAL A 50 12.24 0.21 4.89
C VAL A 50 11.71 -0.16 3.50
N TYR A 51 10.55 -0.83 3.50
CA TYR A 51 9.84 -1.22 2.29
C TYR A 51 8.84 -0.14 1.91
N VAL A 52 8.94 0.35 0.68
CA VAL A 52 8.07 1.39 0.14
C VAL A 52 7.14 0.76 -0.88
N ILE A 53 5.86 0.87 -0.63
CA ILE A 53 4.82 0.26 -1.43
C ILE A 53 3.89 1.31 -2.04
N GLN A 54 3.48 1.06 -3.29
CA GLN A 54 2.71 2.04 -4.06
C GLN A 54 1.21 1.95 -3.78
N GLY A 55 0.51 3.07 -4.02
CA GLY A 55 -0.94 3.12 -4.03
C GLY A 55 -1.56 2.57 -5.32
N MET A 56 -2.87 2.68 -5.43
CA MET A 56 -3.64 2.29 -6.61
C MET A 56 -3.07 2.91 -7.88
N THR A 57 -3.02 2.13 -8.95
CA THR A 57 -2.42 2.46 -10.26
C THR A 57 -0.92 2.79 -10.26
N GLY A 58 -0.25 2.69 -9.12
CA GLY A 58 1.19 2.89 -8.99
C GLY A 58 1.99 1.67 -9.46
N ILE A 59 3.17 1.93 -10.01
CA ILE A 59 4.21 0.94 -10.32
C ILE A 59 5.54 1.41 -9.73
N ALA A 60 6.41 0.49 -9.32
CA ALA A 60 7.66 0.87 -8.65
C ALA A 60 8.56 1.77 -9.53
N ARG A 61 8.58 1.54 -10.84
CA ARG A 61 9.35 2.38 -11.78
C ARG A 61 8.88 3.84 -11.81
N ALA A 62 7.60 4.11 -11.54
CA ALA A 62 7.07 5.48 -11.56
C ALA A 62 7.67 6.38 -10.47
N TRP A 63 8.28 5.82 -9.41
CA TRP A 63 9.03 6.60 -8.42
C TRP A 63 10.22 7.35 -9.02
N PHE A 64 10.76 6.89 -10.15
CA PHE A 64 11.88 7.51 -10.87
C PHE A 64 11.44 8.54 -11.93
N ASN A 65 10.14 8.81 -12.07
CA ASN A 65 9.64 9.78 -13.04
C ASN A 65 10.11 11.19 -12.70
N VAL A 66 10.72 11.81 -13.67
CA VAL A 66 11.14 13.23 -13.62
C VAL A 66 9.95 14.11 -13.98
N ARG A 67 9.67 15.11 -13.14
CA ARG A 67 8.65 16.13 -13.38
C ARG A 67 9.26 17.51 -13.26
N PRO A 68 8.79 18.50 -14.05
CA PRO A 68 9.21 19.88 -13.84
C PRO A 68 8.89 20.35 -12.41
N PHE A 69 9.86 20.98 -11.77
CA PHE A 69 9.76 21.59 -10.44
C PHE A 69 9.54 20.60 -9.27
N GLU A 70 9.53 19.30 -9.53
CA GLU A 70 9.41 18.27 -8.49
C GLU A 70 10.62 17.34 -8.57
N ARG A 71 11.16 16.97 -7.41
CA ARG A 71 12.15 15.89 -7.32
C ARG A 71 11.46 14.54 -7.28
N SER A 72 12.05 13.57 -7.93
CA SER A 72 11.63 12.18 -7.80
C SER A 72 11.91 11.66 -6.38
N TYR A 73 11.19 10.64 -5.95
CA TYR A 73 11.43 10.04 -4.64
C TYR A 73 12.87 9.49 -4.49
N PRO A 74 13.46 8.82 -5.50
CA PRO A 74 14.87 8.43 -5.45
C PRO A 74 15.85 9.58 -5.23
N GLU A 75 15.60 10.76 -5.82
CA GLU A 75 16.43 11.95 -5.58
C GLU A 75 16.27 12.47 -4.14
N LEU A 76 15.06 12.44 -3.59
CA LEU A 76 14.81 12.81 -2.19
C LEU A 76 15.47 11.84 -1.20
N VAL A 77 15.44 10.53 -1.48
CA VAL A 77 16.15 9.53 -0.68
C VAL A 77 17.67 9.75 -0.77
N ALA A 78 18.19 10.04 -1.96
CA ALA A 78 19.60 10.30 -2.17
C ALA A 78 20.08 11.55 -1.41
N GLU A 79 19.26 12.61 -1.36
CA GLU A 79 19.54 13.81 -0.57
C GLU A 79 19.48 13.56 0.93
N LEU A 80 18.48 12.82 1.37
CA LEU A 80 18.33 12.40 2.78
C LEU A 80 19.49 11.49 3.22
N ALA A 81 20.01 10.68 2.29
CA ALA A 81 21.06 9.69 2.51
C ALA A 81 20.84 8.85 3.79
N PRO A 82 19.67 8.19 3.94
CA PRO A 82 19.35 7.47 5.16
C PRO A 82 20.31 6.31 5.40
N GLU A 83 20.73 6.11 6.64
CA GLU A 83 21.51 4.94 7.05
C GLU A 83 20.63 3.68 7.15
N ALA A 84 19.94 3.38 6.06
CA ALA A 84 19.00 2.28 5.90
C ALA A 84 19.03 1.69 4.48
N ILE A 85 18.59 0.47 4.32
CA ILE A 85 18.29 -0.14 3.04
C ILE A 85 16.83 0.20 2.70
N VAL A 86 16.59 0.88 1.55
CA VAL A 86 15.24 1.25 1.12
C VAL A 86 14.86 0.40 -0.09
N VAL A 87 13.69 -0.25 -0.03
CA VAL A 87 13.23 -1.21 -1.04
C VAL A 87 11.93 -0.73 -1.65
N LEU A 88 11.91 -0.45 -2.97
CA LEU A 88 10.69 -0.15 -3.70
C LEU A 88 10.14 -1.44 -4.31
N VAL A 89 8.98 -1.86 -3.85
CA VAL A 89 8.33 -3.11 -4.26
C VAL A 89 7.28 -2.83 -5.32
N ASP A 90 7.27 -3.57 -6.43
CA ASP A 90 6.22 -3.51 -7.44
C ASP A 90 5.13 -4.55 -7.17
N ALA A 91 3.92 -4.10 -6.89
CA ALA A 91 2.75 -4.94 -6.67
C ALA A 91 1.53 -4.48 -7.53
N PHE A 92 1.81 -3.89 -8.70
CA PHE A 92 0.79 -3.55 -9.68
C PHE A 92 0.14 -4.82 -10.23
N SER A 93 -1.17 -4.78 -10.44
CA SER A 93 -1.95 -5.82 -11.09
C SER A 93 -2.75 -5.26 -12.28
N ALA A 94 -3.25 -6.13 -13.15
CA ALA A 94 -4.11 -5.73 -14.27
C ALA A 94 -5.44 -5.08 -13.83
N PHE A 95 -5.78 -5.13 -12.54
CA PHE A 95 -6.87 -4.35 -11.95
C PHE A 95 -6.40 -3.01 -11.33
N GLY A 96 -5.12 -2.69 -11.45
CA GLY A 96 -4.55 -1.42 -10.96
C GLY A 96 -3.93 -1.48 -9.56
N GLY A 97 -4.12 -2.56 -8.81
CA GLY A 97 -3.56 -2.77 -7.48
C GLY A 97 -3.85 -4.15 -6.93
N SER A 98 -3.31 -4.48 -5.77
CA SER A 98 -3.46 -5.79 -5.11
C SER A 98 -3.87 -5.68 -3.65
N GLN A 99 -3.95 -4.47 -3.10
CA GLN A 99 -4.13 -4.20 -1.66
C GLN A 99 -3.11 -4.94 -0.77
N PHE A 100 -2.03 -5.45 -1.36
CA PHE A 100 -1.01 -6.25 -0.68
C PHE A 100 -1.60 -7.45 0.09
N LEU A 101 -2.69 -8.01 -0.45
CA LEU A 101 -3.36 -9.21 0.05
C LEU A 101 -3.20 -10.38 -0.92
N ASP A 102 -3.41 -11.58 -0.41
CA ASP A 102 -3.62 -12.76 -1.25
C ASP A 102 -5.11 -12.85 -1.61
N SER A 103 -5.40 -12.90 -2.90
CA SER A 103 -6.76 -12.99 -3.41
C SER A 103 -6.87 -14.01 -4.54
N PRO A 104 -7.91 -14.88 -4.55
CA PRO A 104 -8.16 -15.79 -5.66
C PRO A 104 -8.41 -15.09 -6.99
N ALA A 105 -8.86 -13.82 -6.98
CA ALA A 105 -9.12 -13.05 -8.19
C ALA A 105 -7.94 -12.23 -8.69
N ILE A 106 -6.94 -11.95 -7.84
CA ILE A 106 -5.81 -11.06 -8.20
C ILE A 106 -4.49 -11.84 -8.22
N GLY A 107 -4.22 -12.62 -7.17
CA GLY A 107 -2.95 -13.30 -6.98
C GLY A 107 -2.45 -13.21 -5.54
N ARG A 108 -1.28 -13.79 -5.26
CA ARG A 108 -0.74 -13.94 -3.91
C ARG A 108 0.26 -12.83 -3.57
N TYR A 109 -0.20 -11.58 -3.54
CA TYR A 109 0.68 -10.42 -3.37
C TYR A 109 1.15 -10.21 -1.93
N HIS A 110 0.39 -10.69 -0.93
CA HIS A 110 0.87 -10.70 0.46
C HIS A 110 2.02 -11.71 0.64
N THR A 111 1.83 -12.92 0.13
CA THR A 111 2.90 -13.95 0.08
C THR A 111 4.12 -13.45 -0.68
N TYR A 112 3.94 -12.81 -1.84
CA TYR A 112 5.02 -12.22 -2.63
C TYR A 112 5.84 -11.22 -1.81
N LEU A 113 5.20 -10.29 -1.10
CA LEU A 113 5.90 -9.31 -0.28
C LEU A 113 6.59 -9.95 0.92
N CYS A 114 5.83 -10.76 1.69
CA CYS A 114 6.25 -11.20 3.01
C CYS A 114 7.15 -12.44 2.99
N ASP A 115 6.84 -13.41 2.12
CA ASP A 115 7.52 -14.71 2.13
C ASP A 115 8.56 -14.84 1.03
N GLU A 116 8.59 -13.92 0.06
CA GLU A 116 9.58 -13.94 -1.01
C GLU A 116 10.48 -12.70 -1.00
N ILE A 117 9.95 -11.49 -1.12
CA ILE A 117 10.77 -10.26 -1.21
C ILE A 117 11.55 -10.00 0.07
N VAL A 118 10.90 -10.05 1.24
CA VAL A 118 11.57 -9.77 2.52
C VAL A 118 12.76 -10.71 2.76
N PRO A 119 12.61 -12.03 2.73
CA PRO A 119 13.74 -12.92 2.95
C PRO A 119 14.79 -12.85 1.84
N TRP A 120 14.41 -12.58 0.61
CA TRP A 120 15.33 -12.41 -0.49
C TRP A 120 16.23 -11.17 -0.32
N VAL A 121 15.66 -10.05 0.15
CA VAL A 121 16.42 -8.83 0.48
C VAL A 121 17.37 -9.09 1.65
N ASP A 122 16.89 -9.75 2.71
CA ASP A 122 17.71 -10.09 3.87
C ASP A 122 18.92 -11.01 3.53
N ALA A 123 18.72 -11.90 2.55
CA ALA A 123 19.80 -12.81 2.08
C ALA A 123 20.85 -12.10 1.21
N ARG A 124 20.49 -11.01 0.52
CA ARG A 124 21.38 -10.33 -0.45
C ARG A 124 22.01 -9.05 0.08
N PHE A 125 21.36 -8.40 1.03
CA PHE A 125 21.79 -7.13 1.58
C PHE A 125 22.08 -7.24 3.08
N ARG A 126 22.94 -6.39 3.58
CA ARG A 126 23.28 -6.34 5.01
C ARG A 126 22.18 -5.68 5.83
N THR A 127 21.01 -6.31 5.88
CA THR A 127 19.89 -5.89 6.73
C THR A 127 20.09 -6.38 8.17
N LEU A 128 19.49 -5.65 9.11
CA LEU A 128 19.17 -6.14 10.45
C LEU A 128 17.87 -6.95 10.33
N ALA A 129 17.99 -8.25 10.03
CA ALA A 129 16.91 -9.12 9.60
C ALA A 129 15.93 -9.50 10.73
N SER A 130 15.28 -8.49 11.33
CA SER A 130 14.26 -8.70 12.36
C SER A 130 13.14 -7.64 12.23
N ALA A 131 11.99 -7.91 12.82
CA ALA A 131 10.86 -6.96 12.84
C ALA A 131 11.27 -5.62 13.47
N ASP A 132 12.04 -5.63 14.57
CA ASP A 132 12.49 -4.43 15.28
C ASP A 132 13.29 -3.44 14.40
N HIS A 133 13.83 -3.94 13.29
CA HIS A 133 14.66 -3.16 12.37
C HIS A 133 14.09 -3.10 10.95
N ARG A 134 12.80 -3.45 10.77
CA ARG A 134 12.14 -3.41 9.48
C ARG A 134 10.86 -2.61 9.52
N GLY A 135 10.76 -1.63 8.62
CA GLY A 135 9.59 -0.77 8.46
C GLY A 135 8.95 -0.90 7.08
N ILE A 136 7.72 -0.43 7.01
CA ILE A 136 6.96 -0.37 5.76
C ILE A 136 6.26 0.99 5.66
N GLN A 137 6.26 1.59 4.46
CA GLN A 137 5.55 2.85 4.23
C GLN A 137 4.83 2.86 2.90
N GLY A 138 3.71 3.58 2.84
CA GLY A 138 2.94 3.73 1.62
C GLY A 138 1.85 4.79 1.72
N LYS A 139 1.20 5.08 0.57
CA LYS A 139 0.11 6.04 0.46
C LYS A 139 -1.12 5.39 -0.16
N SER A 140 -2.34 5.83 0.24
CA SER A 140 -3.58 5.31 -0.32
C SER A 140 -3.68 3.79 -0.14
N SER A 141 -3.94 3.00 -1.17
CA SER A 141 -3.83 1.53 -1.11
C SER A 141 -2.48 1.03 -0.60
N GLY A 142 -1.37 1.75 -0.87
CA GLY A 142 -0.07 1.47 -0.26
C GLY A 142 -0.04 1.80 1.23
N GLY A 143 -0.73 2.87 1.65
CA GLY A 143 -0.92 3.21 3.06
C GLY A 143 -1.77 2.17 3.80
N TYR A 144 -2.80 1.63 3.14
CA TYR A 144 -3.52 0.46 3.60
C TYR A 144 -2.59 -0.74 3.75
N GLY A 145 -1.82 -1.05 2.71
CA GLY A 145 -0.83 -2.13 2.75
C GLY A 145 0.16 -1.97 3.90
N ALA A 146 0.60 -0.73 4.18
CA ALA A 146 1.50 -0.44 5.29
C ALA A 146 0.84 -0.66 6.67
N MET A 147 -0.48 -0.49 6.79
CA MET A 147 -1.22 -0.82 8.02
C MET A 147 -1.51 -2.31 8.15
N ILE A 148 -2.04 -2.93 7.07
CA ILE A 148 -2.54 -4.30 7.15
C ILE A 148 -1.41 -5.34 7.22
N THR A 149 -0.28 -5.11 6.55
CA THR A 149 0.82 -6.08 6.49
C THR A 149 1.40 -6.38 7.87
N PRO A 150 1.76 -5.39 8.72
CA PRO A 150 2.20 -5.66 10.09
C PRO A 150 1.12 -6.31 10.98
N MET A 151 -0.15 -6.03 10.72
CA MET A 151 -1.25 -6.68 11.44
C MET A 151 -1.41 -8.16 11.10
N LEU A 152 -1.04 -8.56 9.89
CA LEU A 152 -1.07 -9.94 9.41
C LEU A 152 0.24 -10.67 9.70
N ARG A 153 1.37 -9.95 9.68
CA ARG A 153 2.73 -10.47 9.85
C ARG A 153 3.53 -9.62 10.84
N PRO A 154 3.14 -9.61 12.11
CA PRO A 154 3.86 -8.87 13.17
C PRO A 154 5.30 -9.35 13.38
N ASP A 155 5.61 -10.57 12.94
CA ASP A 155 6.94 -11.14 12.92
C ASP A 155 7.91 -10.48 11.94
N LEU A 156 7.39 -9.71 10.95
CA LEU A 156 8.20 -9.12 9.90
C LEU A 156 8.44 -7.62 10.04
N PHE A 157 7.45 -6.85 10.50
CA PHE A 157 7.53 -5.39 10.50
C PHE A 157 7.23 -4.80 11.88
N GLY A 158 8.21 -4.08 12.45
CA GLY A 158 8.10 -3.41 13.74
C GLY A 158 7.78 -1.93 13.68
N ALA A 159 7.73 -1.33 12.47
CA ALA A 159 7.29 0.04 12.30
C ALA A 159 6.55 0.24 10.97
N LEU A 160 5.63 1.21 10.95
CA LEU A 160 4.87 1.55 9.74
C LEU A 160 4.71 3.06 9.56
N ALA A 161 4.53 3.47 8.28
CA ALA A 161 4.04 4.81 7.96
C ALA A 161 2.94 4.72 6.90
N THR A 162 1.79 5.30 7.21
CA THR A 162 0.63 5.37 6.34
C THR A 162 0.29 6.82 6.00
N HIS A 163 0.32 7.14 4.71
CA HIS A 163 -0.03 8.44 4.17
C HIS A 163 -1.40 8.34 3.49
N ALA A 164 -2.42 8.96 4.05
CA ALA A 164 -3.78 8.86 3.52
C ALA A 164 -4.13 7.41 3.13
N GLY A 165 -3.88 6.45 4.05
CA GLY A 165 -4.16 5.03 3.81
C GLY A 165 -5.63 4.70 3.95
N ASP A 166 -6.10 3.75 3.12
CA ASP A 166 -7.51 3.35 3.11
C ASP A 166 -7.89 2.73 4.45
N ALA A 167 -8.81 3.35 5.16
CA ALA A 167 -9.30 2.93 6.49
C ALA A 167 -10.69 3.50 6.73
N LEU A 168 -11.47 2.89 7.62
CA LEU A 168 -12.88 3.21 7.87
C LEU A 168 -13.71 2.97 6.61
N PHE A 169 -13.81 1.71 6.20
CA PHE A 169 -14.35 1.30 4.89
C PHE A 169 -15.80 1.72 4.64
N GLU A 170 -16.58 1.95 5.70
CA GLU A 170 -17.92 2.53 5.61
C GLU A 170 -17.90 3.95 5.05
N VAL A 171 -16.77 4.65 5.14
CA VAL A 171 -16.61 6.02 4.66
C VAL A 171 -15.83 6.06 3.36
N CYS A 172 -14.66 5.45 3.29
CA CYS A 172 -13.81 5.57 2.10
C CYS A 172 -14.30 4.73 0.91
N TYR A 173 -15.03 3.63 1.13
CA TYR A 173 -15.49 2.76 0.04
C TYR A 173 -16.99 2.72 -0.16
N ALA A 174 -17.80 2.63 0.91
CA ALA A 174 -19.24 2.47 0.76
C ALA A 174 -19.90 3.66 0.05
N LEU A 175 -19.33 4.85 0.15
CA LEU A 175 -19.81 6.04 -0.54
C LEU A 175 -19.68 5.96 -2.06
N GLU A 176 -18.81 5.08 -2.56
CA GLU A 176 -18.62 4.87 -4.01
C GLU A 176 -19.62 3.88 -4.64
N PHE A 177 -20.36 3.10 -3.84
CA PHE A 177 -21.24 2.03 -4.37
C PHE A 177 -22.37 2.59 -5.24
N ALA A 178 -23.07 3.60 -4.79
CA ALA A 178 -24.16 4.23 -5.57
C ALA A 178 -23.64 4.96 -6.83
N PRO A 179 -22.55 5.75 -6.79
CA PRO A 179 -21.91 6.28 -8.00
C PRO A 179 -21.46 5.20 -8.98
N ALA A 180 -20.85 4.10 -8.50
CA ALA A 180 -20.43 2.99 -9.36
C ALA A 180 -21.60 2.28 -10.03
N ALA A 181 -22.68 1.97 -9.29
CA ALA A 181 -23.89 1.36 -9.84
C ALA A 181 -24.51 2.24 -10.93
N ARG A 182 -24.60 3.56 -10.69
CA ARG A 182 -25.10 4.51 -11.68
C ARG A 182 -24.23 4.55 -12.94
N ALA A 183 -22.92 4.61 -12.80
CA ALA A 183 -21.99 4.63 -13.92
C ALA A 183 -22.08 3.33 -14.76
N LEU A 184 -22.18 2.17 -14.10
CA LEU A 184 -22.37 0.88 -14.77
C LEU A 184 -23.69 0.84 -15.53
N ARG A 185 -24.82 1.23 -14.90
CA ARG A 185 -26.13 1.26 -15.52
C ARG A 185 -26.14 2.13 -16.78
N ASP A 186 -25.65 3.35 -16.65
CA ASP A 186 -25.80 4.38 -17.69
C ASP A 186 -24.92 4.11 -18.92
N ARG A 187 -23.82 3.31 -18.79
CA ARG A 187 -22.81 3.13 -19.85
C ARG A 187 -22.50 1.68 -20.20
N TYR A 188 -22.72 0.74 -19.28
CA TYR A 188 -22.22 -0.63 -19.41
C TYR A 188 -23.30 -1.69 -19.13
N ASP A 189 -24.59 -1.32 -19.22
CA ASP A 189 -25.72 -2.21 -18.93
C ASP A 189 -25.55 -2.96 -17.60
N SER A 190 -25.14 -2.26 -16.56
CA SER A 190 -24.87 -2.79 -15.21
C SER A 190 -23.82 -3.92 -15.16
N SER A 191 -22.87 -3.94 -16.10
CA SER A 191 -21.87 -5.00 -16.23
C SER A 191 -20.43 -4.50 -16.09
N PHE A 192 -19.70 -5.04 -15.12
CA PHE A 192 -18.27 -4.82 -14.99
C PHE A 192 -17.46 -5.50 -16.12
N GLU A 193 -17.93 -6.62 -16.67
CA GLU A 193 -17.28 -7.26 -17.82
C GLU A 193 -17.27 -6.33 -19.03
N ARG A 194 -18.38 -5.62 -19.29
CA ARG A 194 -18.45 -4.62 -20.35
C ARG A 194 -17.54 -3.41 -20.07
N PHE A 195 -17.52 -2.96 -18.82
CA PHE A 195 -16.59 -1.90 -18.42
C PHE A 195 -15.14 -2.31 -18.69
N TRP A 196 -14.71 -3.48 -18.24
CA TRP A 196 -13.33 -3.95 -18.43
C TRP A 196 -12.99 -4.17 -19.92
N ALA A 197 -13.95 -4.67 -20.73
CA ALA A 197 -13.75 -4.80 -22.16
C ALA A 197 -13.52 -3.44 -22.83
N ASP A 198 -14.31 -2.43 -22.49
CA ASP A 198 -14.14 -1.06 -22.96
C ASP A 198 -12.85 -0.42 -22.44
N PHE A 199 -12.59 -0.51 -21.14
CA PHE A 199 -11.39 0.04 -20.50
C PHE A 199 -10.10 -0.48 -21.13
N ARG A 200 -10.07 -1.74 -21.57
CA ARG A 200 -8.93 -2.40 -22.21
C ARG A 200 -8.95 -2.35 -23.75
N SER A 201 -9.90 -1.67 -24.35
CA SER A 201 -10.05 -1.58 -25.82
C SER A 201 -8.99 -0.73 -26.53
N GLY A 202 -8.11 -0.08 -25.77
CA GLY A 202 -7.12 0.86 -26.30
C GLY A 202 -7.60 2.31 -26.36
N ARG A 203 -8.81 2.62 -25.82
CA ARG A 203 -9.22 4.00 -25.61
C ARG A 203 -8.32 4.70 -24.56
N PRO A 204 -8.28 6.04 -24.49
CA PRO A 204 -7.60 6.74 -23.40
C PRO A 204 -8.18 6.32 -22.04
N VAL A 205 -7.40 5.58 -21.25
CA VAL A 205 -7.80 5.13 -19.91
C VAL A 205 -7.78 6.32 -18.94
N LEU A 206 -8.66 6.27 -17.92
CA LEU A 206 -8.86 7.33 -16.93
C LEU A 206 -9.25 8.70 -17.54
N ALA A 207 -9.63 8.72 -18.83
CA ALA A 207 -10.17 9.92 -19.47
C ALA A 207 -11.64 10.17 -19.11
N ASP A 208 -12.37 9.13 -18.74
CA ASP A 208 -13.73 9.21 -18.23
C ASP A 208 -13.72 9.46 -16.72
N ALA A 209 -14.55 10.39 -16.26
CA ALA A 209 -14.65 10.72 -14.84
C ALA A 209 -15.12 9.55 -13.95
N ASN A 210 -15.76 8.54 -14.54
CA ASN A 210 -16.24 7.35 -13.82
C ASN A 210 -15.18 6.23 -13.77
N ASP A 211 -14.15 6.27 -14.62
CA ASP A 211 -13.13 5.21 -14.66
C ASP A 211 -12.47 4.97 -13.29
N PRO A 212 -12.03 6.00 -12.54
CA PRO A 212 -11.43 5.80 -11.23
C PRO A 212 -12.35 5.06 -10.25
N ILE A 213 -13.62 5.43 -10.17
CA ILE A 213 -14.60 4.80 -9.27
C ILE A 213 -14.82 3.34 -9.66
N LEU A 214 -15.00 3.04 -10.95
CA LEU A 214 -15.25 1.68 -11.43
C LEU A 214 -14.03 0.77 -11.23
N VAL A 215 -12.83 1.27 -11.57
CA VAL A 215 -11.58 0.54 -11.33
C VAL A 215 -11.40 0.29 -9.85
N ASN A 216 -11.52 1.32 -9.00
CA ASN A 216 -11.35 1.21 -7.55
C ASN A 216 -12.33 0.21 -6.94
N THR A 217 -13.62 0.39 -7.20
CA THR A 217 -14.67 -0.46 -6.63
C THR A 217 -14.51 -1.94 -7.01
N TYR A 218 -14.17 -2.24 -8.25
CA TYR A 218 -13.97 -3.61 -8.68
C TYR A 218 -12.70 -4.24 -8.11
N THR A 219 -11.60 -3.47 -8.07
CA THR A 219 -10.33 -3.96 -7.51
C THR A 219 -10.46 -4.25 -6.03
N MET A 220 -11.16 -3.39 -5.28
CA MET A 220 -11.43 -3.63 -3.86
C MET A 220 -12.32 -4.87 -3.67
N ALA A 221 -13.33 -5.07 -4.52
CA ALA A 221 -14.14 -6.30 -4.47
C ALA A 221 -13.31 -7.54 -4.79
N ALA A 222 -12.42 -7.47 -5.77
CA ALA A 222 -11.50 -8.55 -6.10
C ALA A 222 -10.52 -8.86 -4.95
N ALA A 223 -10.10 -7.84 -4.18
CA ALA A 223 -9.19 -8.03 -3.04
C ALA A 223 -9.89 -8.59 -1.80
N TYR A 224 -11.12 -8.10 -1.49
CA TYR A 224 -11.74 -8.38 -0.19
C TYR A 224 -12.87 -9.41 -0.23
N SER A 225 -13.46 -9.65 -1.38
CA SER A 225 -14.65 -10.52 -1.49
C SER A 225 -14.64 -11.48 -2.67
N ALA A 226 -13.50 -11.76 -3.28
CA ALA A 226 -13.38 -12.84 -4.24
C ALA A 226 -13.69 -14.19 -3.59
N ARG A 227 -14.38 -15.07 -4.33
CA ARG A 227 -14.60 -16.46 -3.97
C ARG A 227 -13.37 -17.30 -4.30
N GLU A 228 -13.31 -18.51 -3.78
CA GLU A 228 -12.21 -19.46 -4.02
C GLU A 228 -12.00 -19.78 -5.51
N ASP A 229 -13.07 -19.74 -6.31
CA ASP A 229 -13.02 -19.94 -7.77
C ASP A 229 -12.57 -18.70 -8.56
N GLY A 230 -12.23 -17.60 -7.88
CA GLY A 230 -11.83 -16.32 -8.47
C GLY A 230 -12.99 -15.39 -8.84
N THR A 231 -14.24 -15.81 -8.66
CA THR A 231 -15.41 -14.95 -8.92
C THR A 231 -15.42 -13.77 -7.96
N VAL A 232 -15.52 -12.56 -8.51
CA VAL A 232 -15.59 -11.31 -7.71
C VAL A 232 -17.02 -11.07 -7.26
N GLU A 233 -17.25 -11.01 -5.95
CA GLU A 233 -18.55 -10.62 -5.40
C GLU A 233 -18.54 -9.14 -5.02
N LEU A 234 -19.49 -8.40 -5.63
CA LEU A 234 -19.65 -6.98 -5.32
C LEU A 234 -20.40 -6.77 -3.99
N PRO A 235 -19.96 -5.83 -3.14
CA PRO A 235 -20.63 -5.52 -1.87
C PRO A 235 -21.91 -4.71 -2.04
N PHE A 236 -22.38 -4.51 -3.26
CA PHE A 236 -23.59 -3.78 -3.61
C PHE A 236 -24.30 -4.41 -4.81
N ASP A 237 -25.55 -4.07 -4.95
CA ASP A 237 -26.36 -4.42 -6.10
C ASP A 237 -26.09 -3.43 -7.25
N VAL A 238 -25.74 -3.93 -8.44
CA VAL A 238 -25.30 -3.11 -9.57
C VAL A 238 -26.41 -2.28 -10.21
N GLU A 239 -27.68 -2.62 -9.99
CA GLU A 239 -28.82 -1.87 -10.54
C GLU A 239 -29.26 -0.76 -9.61
N THR A 240 -29.24 -1.01 -8.30
CA THR A 240 -29.81 -0.13 -7.29
C THR A 240 -28.75 0.61 -6.48
N GLY A 241 -27.51 0.13 -6.43
CA GLY A 241 -26.47 0.61 -5.51
C GLY A 241 -26.68 0.18 -4.07
N ALA A 242 -27.70 -0.62 -3.77
CA ALA A 242 -27.99 -1.07 -2.41
C ALA A 242 -26.86 -1.97 -1.90
N GLN A 243 -26.36 -1.67 -0.71
CA GLN A 243 -25.31 -2.46 -0.08
C GLN A 243 -25.79 -3.90 0.20
N LYS A 244 -24.93 -4.87 -0.06
CA LYS A 244 -25.10 -6.29 0.32
C LYS A 244 -24.37 -6.52 1.64
N PRO A 245 -25.07 -6.54 2.77
CA PRO A 245 -24.43 -6.54 4.10
C PRO A 245 -23.48 -7.70 4.31
N ASP A 246 -23.84 -8.91 3.87
CA ASP A 246 -23.03 -10.11 4.06
C ASP A 246 -21.71 -10.07 3.29
N VAL A 247 -21.71 -9.46 2.09
CA VAL A 247 -20.49 -9.27 1.29
C VAL A 247 -19.63 -8.16 1.90
N PHE A 248 -20.27 -7.04 2.28
CA PHE A 248 -19.54 -5.92 2.87
C PHE A 248 -18.97 -6.28 4.25
N ALA A 249 -19.62 -7.15 5.01
CA ALA A 249 -19.06 -7.67 6.28
C ALA A 249 -17.70 -8.36 6.08
N ARG A 250 -17.48 -9.05 4.95
CA ARG A 250 -16.17 -9.63 4.61
C ARG A 250 -15.10 -8.55 4.37
N TRP A 251 -15.48 -7.42 3.75
CA TRP A 251 -14.57 -6.29 3.58
C TRP A 251 -14.15 -5.72 4.93
N LEU A 252 -15.10 -5.56 5.86
CA LEU A 252 -14.86 -5.00 7.18
C LEU A 252 -13.90 -5.86 8.03
N GLU A 253 -13.72 -7.14 7.70
CA GLU A 253 -12.68 -7.99 8.30
C GLU A 253 -11.26 -7.52 7.97
N TYR A 254 -11.10 -6.78 6.87
CA TYR A 254 -9.83 -6.21 6.40
C TYR A 254 -9.67 -4.73 6.75
N ASP A 255 -10.71 -4.07 7.31
CA ASP A 255 -10.61 -2.66 7.70
C ASP A 255 -9.60 -2.49 8.85
N PRO A 256 -8.53 -1.69 8.68
CA PRO A 256 -7.52 -1.48 9.71
C PRO A 256 -8.08 -0.98 11.04
N VAL A 257 -9.12 -0.12 11.01
CA VAL A 257 -9.76 0.44 12.22
C VAL A 257 -10.44 -0.65 13.05
N ARG A 258 -11.10 -1.59 12.38
CA ARG A 258 -11.77 -2.72 13.04
C ARG A 258 -10.77 -3.79 13.46
N ARG A 259 -9.84 -4.09 12.54
CA ARG A 259 -8.85 -5.14 12.76
C ARG A 259 -7.89 -4.82 13.91
N ALA A 260 -7.51 -3.56 14.09
CA ALA A 260 -6.66 -3.12 15.19
C ALA A 260 -7.20 -3.53 16.57
N ARG A 261 -8.53 -3.67 16.72
CA ARG A 261 -9.19 -4.04 17.99
C ARG A 261 -9.22 -5.55 18.26
N ARG A 262 -8.75 -6.39 17.33
CA ARG A 262 -8.62 -7.84 17.60
C ARG A 262 -7.49 -8.07 18.61
N PRO A 263 -7.67 -8.92 19.62
CA PRO A 263 -6.70 -9.06 20.72
C PRO A 263 -5.26 -9.30 20.25
N GLU A 264 -5.08 -10.22 19.31
CA GLU A 264 -3.77 -10.58 18.76
C GLU A 264 -3.13 -9.44 17.95
N VAL A 265 -3.94 -8.67 17.24
CA VAL A 265 -3.48 -7.50 16.46
C VAL A 265 -3.17 -6.33 17.39
N ALA A 266 -4.00 -6.11 18.41
CA ALA A 266 -3.78 -5.07 19.41
C ALA A 266 -2.47 -5.30 20.17
N GLU A 267 -2.13 -6.56 20.50
CA GLU A 267 -0.85 -6.90 21.12
C GLU A 267 0.33 -6.55 20.20
N ALA A 268 0.25 -6.95 18.92
CA ALA A 268 1.26 -6.64 17.93
C ALA A 268 1.47 -5.12 17.76
N LEU A 269 0.37 -4.35 17.65
CA LEU A 269 0.44 -2.90 17.48
C LEU A 269 1.01 -2.19 18.72
N ARG A 270 0.73 -2.66 19.95
CA ARG A 270 1.36 -2.14 21.17
C ARG A 270 2.86 -2.38 21.23
N GLY A 271 3.33 -3.45 20.57
CA GLY A 271 4.76 -3.79 20.50
C GLY A 271 5.52 -3.06 19.41
N MET A 272 4.87 -2.25 18.58
CA MET A 272 5.54 -1.54 17.49
C MET A 272 6.49 -0.45 17.99
N ARG A 273 7.58 -0.25 17.28
CA ARG A 273 8.58 0.79 17.53
C ARG A 273 8.17 2.17 17.00
N GLY A 274 7.30 2.19 16.01
CA GLY A 274 6.81 3.43 15.41
C GLY A 274 5.62 3.25 14.49
N ILE A 275 4.63 4.13 14.63
CA ILE A 275 3.43 4.21 13.78
C ILE A 275 3.25 5.67 13.35
N TRP A 276 3.50 5.95 12.07
CA TRP A 276 3.26 7.26 11.47
C TRP A 276 1.95 7.25 10.69
N ILE A 277 1.07 8.20 11.00
CA ILE A 277 -0.24 8.33 10.37
C ILE A 277 -0.40 9.78 9.94
N ASP A 278 -0.63 10.03 8.66
CA ASP A 278 -0.99 11.36 8.21
C ASP A 278 -1.95 11.37 7.03
N SER A 279 -2.67 12.47 6.84
CA SER A 279 -3.56 12.72 5.69
C SER A 279 -3.77 14.20 5.48
N GLY A 280 -4.08 14.59 4.24
CA GLY A 280 -4.57 15.93 3.93
C GLY A 280 -5.98 16.13 4.48
N ARG A 281 -6.27 17.29 5.11
CA ARG A 281 -7.59 17.63 5.70
C ARG A 281 -8.72 17.72 4.69
N SER A 282 -8.40 17.85 3.41
CA SER A 282 -9.37 17.95 2.30
C SER A 282 -9.22 16.77 1.34
N ASP A 283 -8.88 15.59 1.87
CA ASP A 283 -8.76 14.35 1.11
C ASP A 283 -10.11 13.99 0.47
N GLU A 284 -10.14 13.83 -0.85
CA GLU A 284 -11.35 13.59 -1.63
C GLU A 284 -11.98 12.23 -1.39
N TYR A 285 -11.22 11.31 -0.83
CA TYR A 285 -11.67 9.95 -0.48
C TYR A 285 -11.97 9.81 1.02
N TYR A 286 -11.99 10.94 1.76
CA TYR A 286 -12.24 11.00 3.21
C TYR A 286 -11.23 10.19 4.05
N LEU A 287 -10.00 10.04 3.56
CA LEU A 287 -8.97 9.25 4.25
C LEU A 287 -8.40 9.98 5.48
N ASP A 288 -8.63 11.26 5.63
CA ASP A 288 -8.41 12.01 6.86
C ASP A 288 -9.33 11.54 8.01
N LEU A 289 -10.57 11.17 7.68
CA LEU A 289 -11.49 10.56 8.65
C LEU A 289 -11.04 9.14 9.02
N GLY A 290 -10.58 8.37 8.03
CA GLY A 290 -9.97 7.05 8.25
C GLY A 290 -8.72 7.12 9.11
N ALA A 291 -7.80 8.05 8.83
CA ALA A 291 -6.60 8.31 9.62
C ALA A 291 -6.94 8.65 11.08
N THR A 292 -7.95 9.51 11.28
CA THR A 292 -8.45 9.88 12.62
C THR A 292 -9.05 8.68 13.35
N ALA A 293 -9.85 7.87 12.64
CA ALA A 293 -10.46 6.67 13.22
C ALA A 293 -9.41 5.62 13.60
N PHE A 294 -8.36 5.45 12.76
CA PHE A 294 -7.27 4.54 13.06
C PHE A 294 -6.45 5.03 14.26
N ARG A 295 -6.13 6.33 14.35
CA ARG A 295 -5.48 6.92 15.53
C ARG A 295 -6.26 6.64 16.81
N ARG A 296 -7.59 6.86 16.81
CA ARG A 296 -8.45 6.54 17.95
C ARG A 296 -8.45 5.05 18.28
N ALA A 297 -8.44 4.18 17.27
CA ALA A 297 -8.36 2.74 17.51
C ALA A 297 -7.05 2.35 18.23
N LEU A 298 -5.92 3.00 17.90
CA LEU A 298 -4.65 2.80 18.61
C LEU A 298 -4.71 3.28 20.07
N GLU A 299 -5.36 4.41 20.32
CA GLU A 299 -5.62 4.91 21.69
C GLU A 299 -6.46 3.93 22.49
N ASP A 300 -7.59 3.46 21.92
CA ASP A 300 -8.52 2.52 22.56
C ASP A 300 -7.84 1.21 22.99
N ILE A 301 -6.86 0.75 22.20
CA ILE A 301 -6.12 -0.48 22.50
C ILE A 301 -4.85 -0.24 23.33
N GLY A 302 -4.57 1.00 23.72
CA GLY A 302 -3.44 1.34 24.59
C GLY A 302 -2.07 1.31 23.93
N VAL A 303 -1.98 1.68 22.64
CA VAL A 303 -0.68 1.93 22.00
C VAL A 303 -0.08 3.21 22.61
N PRO A 304 1.19 3.18 23.07
CA PRO A 304 1.82 4.36 23.70
C PRO A 304 1.93 5.55 22.74
N ASP A 305 1.63 6.76 23.22
CA ASP A 305 1.66 7.98 22.41
C ASP A 305 3.04 8.28 21.81
N GLU A 306 4.10 7.93 22.53
CA GLU A 306 5.49 8.16 22.10
C GLU A 306 5.90 7.35 20.86
N VAL A 307 5.19 6.28 20.52
CA VAL A 307 5.43 5.50 19.31
C VAL A 307 4.53 5.93 18.16
N VAL A 308 3.55 6.81 18.40
CA VAL A 308 2.61 7.25 17.36
C VAL A 308 2.92 8.69 16.96
N ARG A 309 3.06 8.93 15.66
CA ARG A 309 3.05 10.28 15.08
C ARG A 309 1.80 10.43 14.24
N PHE A 310 0.95 11.39 14.59
CA PHE A 310 -0.30 11.68 13.90
C PHE A 310 -0.35 13.12 13.42
N GLU A 311 -0.70 13.34 12.15
CA GLU A 311 -0.82 14.69 11.61
C GLU A 311 -1.90 14.75 10.52
N LEU A 312 -2.85 15.67 10.67
CA LEU A 312 -3.69 16.13 9.57
C LEU A 312 -3.16 17.48 9.09
N PHE A 313 -2.65 17.52 7.86
CA PHE A 313 -2.05 18.72 7.28
C PHE A 313 -2.96 19.37 6.24
N GLU A 314 -2.70 20.63 5.92
CA GLU A 314 -3.41 21.31 4.83
C GLU A 314 -3.02 20.67 3.49
N GLY A 315 -3.99 20.04 2.82
CA GLY A 315 -3.76 19.32 1.56
C GLY A 315 -4.91 18.42 1.18
N ARG A 316 -4.79 17.84 -0.01
CA ARG A 316 -5.73 16.89 -0.62
C ARG A 316 -5.07 15.51 -0.70
N HIS A 317 -5.73 14.55 -1.38
CA HIS A 317 -5.16 13.22 -1.61
C HIS A 317 -3.91 13.26 -2.52
N GLY A 318 -3.94 14.08 -3.56
CA GLY A 318 -2.84 14.25 -4.50
C GLY A 318 -1.73 15.18 -3.98
N GLY A 319 -0.52 15.08 -4.59
CA GLY A 319 0.59 16.03 -4.34
C GLY A 319 1.27 15.89 -2.97
N ILE A 320 1.09 14.78 -2.26
CA ILE A 320 1.64 14.57 -0.91
C ILE A 320 2.94 13.74 -0.88
N GLY A 321 3.59 13.55 -2.03
CA GLY A 321 4.85 12.77 -2.14
C GLY A 321 5.98 13.29 -1.24
N TRP A 322 5.97 14.55 -0.88
CA TRP A 322 6.92 15.18 0.04
C TRP A 322 6.84 14.63 1.48
N ARG A 323 5.79 13.90 1.82
CA ARG A 323 5.65 13.25 3.14
C ARG A 323 6.55 12.03 3.29
N TYR A 324 6.82 11.30 2.21
CA TYR A 324 7.60 10.06 2.25
C TYR A 324 9.03 10.23 2.81
N PRO A 325 9.83 11.22 2.41
CA PRO A 325 11.15 11.39 3.02
C PRO A 325 11.09 11.76 4.51
N LEU A 326 10.04 12.46 4.95
CA LEU A 326 9.85 12.79 6.36
C LEU A 326 9.57 11.55 7.20
N SER A 327 8.65 10.69 6.75
CA SER A 327 8.36 9.44 7.43
C SER A 327 9.52 8.44 7.31
N LEU A 328 10.24 8.42 6.19
CA LEU A 328 11.43 7.58 6.03
C LEU A 328 12.50 7.93 7.08
N ALA A 329 12.83 9.22 7.23
CA ALA A 329 13.79 9.67 8.23
C ALA A 329 13.38 9.24 9.64
N TRP A 330 12.11 9.46 9.98
CA TRP A 330 11.56 9.10 11.28
C TRP A 330 11.53 7.57 11.52
N LEU A 331 11.16 6.78 10.51
CA LEU A 331 11.20 5.31 10.60
C LEU A 331 12.63 4.81 10.81
N VAL A 332 13.61 5.35 10.08
CA VAL A 332 15.01 4.96 10.22
C VAL A 332 15.54 5.25 11.63
N GLU A 333 15.18 6.39 12.22
CA GLU A 333 15.51 6.71 13.61
C GLU A 333 14.94 5.66 14.58
N ARG A 334 13.67 5.27 14.42
CA ARG A 334 12.99 4.29 15.28
C ARG A 334 13.50 2.86 15.10
N LEU A 335 13.96 2.52 13.91
CA LEU A 335 14.42 1.17 13.54
C LEU A 335 15.93 0.97 13.76
N SER A 336 16.68 2.04 14.00
CA SER A 336 18.11 1.96 14.31
C SER A 336 18.35 1.29 15.66
N PRO A 337 19.48 0.55 15.82
CA PRO A 337 19.86 -0.08 17.07
C PRO A 337 20.01 0.87 18.25
#